data_ad29209bbd5e732be1064d87a4f1e7d1
#
_entry.id   ad29209bbd5e732be1064d87a4f1e7d1
#
_cell.length_a   1.000
_cell.length_b   1.000
_cell.length_c   1.000
_cell.angle_alpha   90.00
_cell.angle_beta   90.00
_cell.angle_gamma   90.00
#
_symmetry.space_group_name_H-M   'P 1'
#
loop_
_entity.id
_entity.type
_entity.pdbx_description
1 polymer ?
#
loop_
_entity_poly.entity_id
_entity_poly.type
_entity_poly.pdbx_seq_one_letter_code
_entity_poly.pdbx_strand_id
1 'polypeptide(L)'
;MVSRLRCFIGGILFCFFTSSFALHATENDDLVKAMMEVYAEELAANPQDYRTYYSRAMAYFGQGDMKKALSDIDNAIKYFPRKEKDDLAQAYLLRAKILSERGETKSALTDLNSALRLVPNHRLALKDRGDLLCQLGQYDMAKIDYNHLLRMDTRSQSAFMGLARVEAHTGQPVRAKDLLAQAVNLSPKDPKIYLERSEIYKEMDMMPEAVDDLVYAVSLDDGHSGAIQKLVAYSNESYNGVIEGLNRNIERSPRQGMLYYVRATIYKDHYDYASSLRDWNTIVEENFFNFHTVYYNRAFCLSRLTRFDEARADIKRAIEKDSQNAEYYRLLSEIERGDGNLAAAEQAVRQAAVYDPSNVAICLERGMIAYDEGDFGQAISCYNEAVIAAPDEPYSYLARAYTQEYGMENRIAAEADYRKVLSLDGTSAAYGNNLKGIAFARLHLKKQAEEWERSLLASGSVRNIDYFYLACMYAGFDVDKSISYLDKALQNGYGDYYRIHVDCYSPVSLLPIRHLSQYSDLLYKYRALFGK
;
A
#
# COMPACT_ATOMS: atom_id res chain seq x y z
N MET A 1 7.79 -35.20 -28.41
CA MET A 1 6.98 -34.26 -27.67
C MET A 1 7.83 -33.26 -26.86
N VAL A 2 8.87 -33.71 -26.17
CA VAL A 2 9.79 -32.88 -25.36
C VAL A 2 10.54 -31.80 -26.18
N SER A 3 10.94 -32.06 -27.42
CA SER A 3 11.71 -31.10 -28.26
C SER A 3 10.85 -29.92 -28.78
N ARG A 4 9.54 -30.11 -28.94
CA ARG A 4 8.61 -29.03 -29.34
C ARG A 4 8.21 -28.15 -28.14
N LEU A 5 8.23 -28.72 -26.91
CA LEU A 5 8.02 -27.97 -25.68
C LEU A 5 9.20 -27.01 -25.41
N ARG A 6 10.45 -27.41 -25.74
CA ARG A 6 11.67 -26.58 -25.59
C ARG A 6 11.63 -25.28 -26.39
N CYS A 7 11.12 -25.30 -27.64
CA CYS A 7 10.97 -24.08 -28.44
C CYS A 7 9.83 -23.19 -27.96
N PHE A 8 8.80 -23.78 -27.34
CA PHE A 8 7.64 -23.04 -26.84
C PHE A 8 7.95 -22.35 -25.49
N ILE A 9 8.68 -23.01 -24.61
CA ILE A 9 9.07 -22.51 -23.29
C ILE A 9 10.07 -21.35 -23.39
N GLY A 10 11.06 -21.42 -24.31
CA GLY A 10 12.01 -20.32 -24.54
C GLY A 10 11.37 -19.03 -25.08
N GLY A 11 10.30 -19.14 -25.86
CA GLY A 11 9.54 -18.01 -26.40
C GLY A 11 8.60 -17.35 -25.40
N ILE A 12 8.02 -18.15 -24.49
CA ILE A 12 7.06 -17.66 -23.49
C ILE A 12 7.78 -16.89 -22.38
N LEU A 13 8.96 -17.31 -21.93
CA LEU A 13 9.74 -16.59 -20.90
C LEU A 13 10.14 -15.16 -21.34
N PHE A 14 10.30 -14.91 -22.64
CA PHE A 14 10.61 -13.57 -23.16
C PHE A 14 9.38 -12.64 -23.20
N CYS A 15 8.15 -13.19 -23.26
CA CYS A 15 6.90 -12.43 -23.29
C CYS A 15 6.33 -12.08 -21.91
N PHE A 16 6.69 -12.80 -20.84
CA PHE A 16 6.15 -12.57 -19.49
C PHE A 16 6.69 -11.32 -18.78
N PHE A 17 7.76 -10.72 -19.27
CA PHE A 17 8.35 -9.52 -18.68
C PHE A 17 7.78 -8.19 -19.23
N THR A 18 6.85 -8.21 -20.19
CA THR A 18 6.43 -6.97 -20.90
C THR A 18 4.93 -6.69 -20.95
N SER A 19 4.05 -7.46 -20.29
CA SER A 19 2.62 -7.13 -20.33
C SER A 19 1.87 -7.48 -19.04
N SER A 20 1.12 -6.50 -18.54
CA SER A 20 0.07 -6.62 -17.53
C SER A 20 -0.87 -7.79 -17.81
N PHE A 21 -0.87 -8.81 -16.95
CA PHE A 21 -1.95 -9.78 -16.92
C PHE A 21 -2.38 -10.06 -15.47
N ALA A 22 -3.35 -9.33 -15.02
CA ALA A 22 -4.16 -9.65 -13.86
C ALA A 22 -5.49 -10.28 -14.33
N LEU A 23 -5.41 -11.42 -15.05
CA LEU A 23 -6.56 -12.31 -15.26
C LEU A 23 -6.01 -13.69 -15.64
N HIS A 24 -6.20 -14.67 -14.75
CA HIS A 24 -5.87 -16.11 -14.78
C HIS A 24 -4.78 -16.54 -13.79
N ALA A 25 -4.98 -16.23 -12.51
CA ALA A 25 -4.03 -16.63 -11.45
C ALA A 25 -3.88 -18.16 -11.35
N THR A 26 -4.96 -18.92 -11.49
CA THR A 26 -4.95 -20.38 -11.33
C THR A 26 -4.30 -21.16 -12.48
N GLU A 27 -4.50 -20.77 -13.74
CA GLU A 27 -3.84 -21.42 -14.88
C GLU A 27 -2.34 -21.14 -14.94
N ASN A 28 -1.91 -19.99 -14.41
CA ASN A 28 -0.51 -19.60 -14.37
C ASN A 28 0.27 -20.36 -13.28
N ASP A 29 -0.35 -20.60 -12.12
CA ASP A 29 0.24 -21.35 -11.03
C ASP A 29 0.48 -22.83 -11.37
N ASP A 30 -0.48 -23.48 -12.07
CA ASP A 30 -0.34 -24.85 -12.52
C ASP A 30 0.76 -25.00 -13.59
N LEU A 31 0.89 -24.03 -14.51
CA LEU A 31 1.95 -24.02 -15.51
C LEU A 31 3.33 -23.85 -14.86
N VAL A 32 3.45 -22.93 -13.93
CA VAL A 32 4.72 -22.70 -13.20
C VAL A 32 5.09 -23.93 -12.39
N LYS A 33 4.15 -24.59 -11.73
CA LYS A 33 4.37 -25.83 -10.99
C LYS A 33 4.86 -26.93 -11.90
N ALA A 34 4.22 -27.14 -13.05
CA ALA A 34 4.65 -28.13 -14.04
C ALA A 34 6.08 -27.84 -14.58
N MET A 35 6.40 -26.56 -14.83
CA MET A 35 7.76 -26.17 -15.21
C MET A 35 8.80 -26.50 -14.14
N MET A 36 8.47 -26.28 -12.87
CA MET A 36 9.36 -26.58 -11.74
C MET A 36 9.61 -28.08 -11.58
N GLU A 37 8.61 -28.92 -11.85
CA GLU A 37 8.75 -30.39 -11.87
C GLU A 37 9.71 -30.82 -13.00
N VAL A 38 9.57 -30.27 -14.21
CA VAL A 38 10.48 -30.55 -15.34
C VAL A 38 11.93 -30.15 -14.99
N TYR A 39 12.15 -28.97 -14.40
CA TYR A 39 13.50 -28.56 -13.99
C TYR A 39 14.08 -29.49 -12.92
N ALA A 40 13.25 -30.00 -12.00
CA ALA A 40 13.71 -30.94 -10.99
C ALA A 40 14.13 -32.28 -11.61
N GLU A 41 13.38 -32.81 -12.58
CA GLU A 41 13.73 -34.02 -13.33
C GLU A 41 15.01 -33.86 -14.15
N GLU A 42 15.17 -32.72 -14.86
CA GLU A 42 16.38 -32.41 -15.65
C GLU A 42 17.63 -32.35 -14.74
N LEU A 43 17.52 -31.71 -13.59
CA LEU A 43 18.63 -31.63 -12.62
C LEU A 43 18.91 -32.97 -11.91
N ALA A 44 17.90 -33.82 -11.73
CA ALA A 44 18.11 -35.18 -11.24
C ALA A 44 18.88 -36.03 -12.27
N ALA A 45 18.60 -35.84 -13.55
CA ALA A 45 19.28 -36.52 -14.64
C ALA A 45 20.70 -35.95 -14.90
N ASN A 46 20.89 -34.63 -14.78
CA ASN A 46 22.17 -33.95 -14.94
C ASN A 46 22.37 -32.87 -13.85
N PRO A 47 22.95 -33.22 -12.68
CA PRO A 47 23.18 -32.30 -11.58
C PRO A 47 24.14 -31.12 -11.86
N GLN A 48 24.75 -31.05 -13.04
CA GLN A 48 25.66 -29.97 -13.43
C GLN A 48 25.12 -29.14 -14.60
N ASP A 49 23.84 -29.30 -14.94
CA ASP A 49 23.22 -28.50 -16.02
C ASP A 49 23.00 -27.06 -15.59
N TYR A 50 23.94 -26.20 -15.92
CA TYR A 50 23.92 -24.78 -15.65
C TYR A 50 22.74 -24.05 -16.29
N ARG A 51 22.24 -24.53 -17.43
CA ARG A 51 21.12 -23.92 -18.15
C ARG A 51 19.81 -24.14 -17.38
N THR A 52 19.59 -25.34 -16.92
CA THR A 52 18.41 -25.66 -16.09
C THR A 52 18.46 -24.93 -14.75
N TYR A 53 19.63 -24.84 -14.10
CA TYR A 53 19.77 -24.00 -12.90
C TYR A 53 19.45 -22.53 -13.18
N TYR A 54 19.99 -21.95 -14.28
CA TYR A 54 19.69 -20.57 -14.66
C TYR A 54 18.19 -20.34 -14.91
N SER A 55 17.55 -21.22 -15.67
CA SER A 55 16.12 -21.12 -15.97
C SER A 55 15.26 -21.24 -14.71
N ARG A 56 15.61 -22.15 -13.79
CA ARG A 56 14.90 -22.32 -12.54
C ARG A 56 15.14 -21.14 -11.56
N ALA A 57 16.34 -20.57 -11.55
CA ALA A 57 16.64 -19.34 -10.82
C ALA A 57 15.77 -18.16 -11.29
N MET A 58 15.60 -18.00 -12.61
CA MET A 58 14.71 -16.99 -13.19
C MET A 58 13.24 -17.20 -12.75
N ALA A 59 12.77 -18.46 -12.74
CA ALA A 59 11.43 -18.78 -12.31
C ALA A 59 11.21 -18.46 -10.80
N TYR A 60 12.16 -18.85 -9.94
CA TYR A 60 12.11 -18.48 -8.51
C TYR A 60 12.18 -16.98 -8.28
N PHE A 61 13.01 -16.26 -9.05
CA PHE A 61 13.07 -14.80 -8.98
C PHE A 61 11.72 -14.16 -9.35
N GLY A 62 11.09 -14.65 -10.42
CA GLY A 62 9.74 -14.22 -10.82
C GLY A 62 8.64 -14.50 -9.78
N GLN A 63 8.81 -15.55 -8.97
CA GLN A 63 7.92 -15.90 -7.85
C GLN A 63 8.23 -15.13 -6.55
N GLY A 64 9.30 -14.34 -6.51
CA GLY A 64 9.75 -13.66 -5.29
C GLY A 64 10.51 -14.55 -4.30
N ASP A 65 10.79 -15.83 -4.63
CA ASP A 65 11.61 -16.71 -3.77
C ASP A 65 13.10 -16.43 -3.97
N MET A 66 13.55 -15.29 -3.43
CA MET A 66 14.93 -14.83 -3.56
C MET A 66 15.95 -15.81 -3.02
N LYS A 67 15.59 -16.63 -2.01
CA LYS A 67 16.49 -17.60 -1.41
C LYS A 67 16.79 -18.76 -2.34
N LYS A 68 15.77 -19.34 -2.96
CA LYS A 68 15.94 -20.43 -3.94
C LYS A 68 16.55 -19.90 -5.24
N ALA A 69 16.13 -18.71 -5.68
CA ALA A 69 16.72 -18.06 -6.85
C ALA A 69 18.23 -17.88 -6.70
N LEU A 70 18.71 -17.43 -5.53
CA LEU A 70 20.13 -17.25 -5.25
C LEU A 70 20.87 -18.59 -5.24
N SER A 71 20.31 -19.62 -4.61
CA SER A 71 20.93 -20.96 -4.59
C SER A 71 21.12 -21.53 -5.99
N ASP A 72 20.12 -21.40 -6.84
CA ASP A 72 20.19 -21.94 -8.21
C ASP A 72 21.12 -21.12 -9.11
N ILE A 73 21.11 -19.79 -9.02
CA ILE A 73 22.02 -18.97 -9.84
C ILE A 73 23.48 -19.17 -9.43
N ASP A 74 23.77 -19.44 -8.14
CA ASP A 74 25.11 -19.79 -7.68
C ASP A 74 25.58 -21.11 -8.31
N ASN A 75 24.71 -22.13 -8.37
CA ASN A 75 25.01 -23.39 -9.05
C ASN A 75 25.18 -23.18 -10.57
N ALA A 76 24.33 -22.37 -11.18
CA ALA A 76 24.48 -22.03 -12.60
C ALA A 76 25.87 -21.42 -12.87
N ILE A 77 26.27 -20.39 -12.15
CA ILE A 77 27.56 -19.70 -12.30
C ILE A 77 28.73 -20.65 -12.04
N LYS A 78 28.60 -21.55 -11.05
CA LYS A 78 29.62 -22.55 -10.73
C LYS A 78 29.91 -23.52 -11.89
N TYR A 79 28.85 -23.97 -12.57
CA TYR A 79 28.97 -24.96 -13.66
C TYR A 79 29.04 -24.32 -15.05
N PHE A 80 28.89 -22.99 -15.16
CA PHE A 80 28.90 -22.28 -16.44
C PHE A 80 30.28 -22.44 -17.15
N PRO A 81 30.30 -22.84 -18.45
CA PRO A 81 31.53 -22.90 -19.24
C PRO A 81 32.12 -21.49 -19.40
N ARG A 82 33.38 -21.30 -18.99
CA ARG A 82 34.06 -19.98 -19.06
C ARG A 82 34.20 -19.42 -20.48
N LYS A 83 34.05 -20.24 -21.50
CA LYS A 83 34.10 -19.84 -22.93
C LYS A 83 32.80 -19.13 -23.36
N GLU A 84 31.67 -19.38 -22.70
CA GLU A 84 30.37 -18.80 -23.00
C GLU A 84 30.22 -17.47 -22.22
N LYS A 85 30.99 -16.45 -22.64
CA LYS A 85 31.14 -15.20 -21.89
C LYS A 85 29.85 -14.39 -21.80
N ASP A 86 29.07 -14.36 -22.88
CA ASP A 86 27.81 -13.59 -22.93
C ASP A 86 26.77 -14.17 -21.97
N ASP A 87 26.58 -15.49 -21.99
CA ASP A 87 25.62 -16.17 -21.13
C ASP A 87 26.07 -16.14 -19.66
N LEU A 88 27.37 -16.29 -19.39
CA LEU A 88 27.91 -16.14 -18.04
C LEU A 88 27.74 -14.70 -17.52
N ALA A 89 27.88 -13.70 -18.38
CA ALA A 89 27.61 -12.31 -18.01
C ALA A 89 26.11 -12.09 -17.65
N GLN A 90 25.19 -12.74 -18.38
CA GLN A 90 23.77 -12.75 -18.04
C GLN A 90 23.50 -13.41 -16.67
N ALA A 91 24.20 -14.51 -16.36
CA ALA A 91 24.05 -15.17 -15.06
C ALA A 91 24.53 -14.26 -13.91
N TYR A 92 25.65 -13.55 -14.07
CA TYR A 92 26.09 -12.54 -13.10
C TYR A 92 25.09 -11.39 -12.99
N LEU A 93 24.50 -10.93 -14.10
CA LEU A 93 23.47 -9.89 -14.09
C LEU A 93 22.21 -10.32 -13.32
N LEU A 94 21.74 -11.56 -13.53
CA LEU A 94 20.60 -12.10 -12.78
C LEU A 94 20.92 -12.19 -11.28
N ARG A 95 22.12 -12.70 -10.92
CA ARG A 95 22.50 -12.76 -9.51
C ARG A 95 22.62 -11.36 -8.88
N ALA A 96 23.15 -10.40 -9.61
CA ALA A 96 23.20 -9.01 -9.15
C ALA A 96 21.81 -8.44 -8.87
N LYS A 97 20.80 -8.74 -9.70
CA LYS A 97 19.41 -8.34 -9.46
C LYS A 97 18.84 -8.99 -8.20
N ILE A 98 19.02 -10.31 -8.05
CA ILE A 98 18.57 -11.04 -6.85
C ILE A 98 19.21 -10.46 -5.57
N LEU A 99 20.52 -10.18 -5.62
CA LEU A 99 21.26 -9.59 -4.50
C LEU A 99 20.80 -8.17 -4.19
N SER A 100 20.49 -7.37 -5.21
CA SER A 100 19.96 -6.02 -5.05
C SER A 100 18.60 -6.02 -4.35
N GLU A 101 17.68 -6.90 -4.77
CA GLU A 101 16.37 -7.07 -4.11
C GLU A 101 16.48 -7.52 -2.64
N ARG A 102 17.56 -8.22 -2.30
CA ARG A 102 17.88 -8.61 -0.92
C ARG A 102 18.59 -7.51 -0.12
N GLY A 103 18.89 -6.36 -0.72
CA GLY A 103 19.65 -5.29 -0.10
C GLY A 103 21.18 -5.53 -0.03
N GLU A 104 21.69 -6.59 -0.66
CA GLU A 104 23.12 -6.96 -0.68
C GLU A 104 23.88 -6.17 -1.75
N THR A 105 23.81 -4.86 -1.70
CA THR A 105 24.27 -3.90 -2.71
C THR A 105 25.75 -4.08 -3.12
N LYS A 106 26.65 -4.37 -2.14
CA LYS A 106 28.09 -4.56 -2.42
C LYS A 106 28.35 -5.84 -3.23
N SER A 107 27.63 -6.91 -2.92
CA SER A 107 27.72 -8.18 -3.65
C SER A 107 27.18 -8.02 -5.07
N ALA A 108 26.05 -7.33 -5.23
CA ALA A 108 25.47 -7.01 -6.52
C ALA A 108 26.44 -6.22 -7.41
N LEU A 109 27.10 -5.19 -6.85
CA LEU A 109 28.13 -4.41 -7.57
C LEU A 109 29.31 -5.28 -8.03
N THR A 110 29.73 -6.24 -7.23
CA THR A 110 30.80 -7.19 -7.58
C THR A 110 30.41 -8.05 -8.77
N ASP A 111 29.17 -8.51 -8.83
CA ASP A 111 28.66 -9.30 -9.96
C ASP A 111 28.51 -8.46 -11.22
N LEU A 112 28.00 -7.23 -11.14
CA LEU A 112 27.95 -6.31 -12.28
C LEU A 112 29.35 -6.01 -12.84
N ASN A 113 30.35 -5.84 -11.97
CA ASN A 113 31.74 -5.71 -12.39
C ASN A 113 32.26 -6.98 -13.09
N SER A 114 31.82 -8.16 -12.63
CA SER A 114 32.21 -9.44 -13.27
C SER A 114 31.56 -9.61 -14.64
N ALA A 115 30.27 -9.25 -14.76
CA ALA A 115 29.57 -9.23 -16.04
C ALA A 115 30.25 -8.29 -17.04
N LEU A 116 30.62 -7.08 -16.63
CA LEU A 116 31.27 -6.08 -17.49
C LEU A 116 32.74 -6.43 -17.81
N ARG A 117 33.44 -7.21 -16.99
CA ARG A 117 34.75 -7.78 -17.36
C ARG A 117 34.64 -8.82 -18.48
N LEU A 118 33.55 -9.60 -18.49
CA LEU A 118 33.30 -10.58 -19.55
C LEU A 118 32.81 -9.90 -20.83
N VAL A 119 31.88 -8.96 -20.72
CA VAL A 119 31.24 -8.25 -21.83
C VAL A 119 31.24 -6.74 -21.54
N PRO A 120 32.29 -5.99 -21.88
CA PRO A 120 32.43 -4.56 -21.53
C PRO A 120 31.31 -3.65 -22.06
N ASN A 121 30.67 -4.04 -23.15
CA ASN A 121 29.59 -3.29 -23.79
C ASN A 121 28.19 -3.86 -23.47
N HIS A 122 28.03 -4.56 -22.35
CA HIS A 122 26.76 -5.11 -21.95
C HIS A 122 25.83 -4.00 -21.45
N ARG A 123 24.86 -3.58 -22.26
CA ARG A 123 24.01 -2.39 -22.01
C ARG A 123 23.28 -2.46 -20.67
N LEU A 124 22.64 -3.59 -20.36
CA LEU A 124 21.91 -3.75 -19.09
C LEU A 124 22.86 -3.71 -17.88
N ALA A 125 24.02 -4.36 -17.97
CA ALA A 125 24.98 -4.34 -16.87
C ALA A 125 25.55 -2.93 -16.61
N LEU A 126 25.80 -2.13 -17.66
CA LEU A 126 26.19 -0.72 -17.52
C LEU A 126 25.10 0.10 -16.86
N LYS A 127 23.83 -0.06 -17.30
CA LYS A 127 22.68 0.62 -16.69
C LYS A 127 22.53 0.24 -15.22
N ASP A 128 22.43 -1.06 -14.92
CA ASP A 128 22.17 -1.55 -13.57
C ASP A 128 23.34 -1.19 -12.62
N ARG A 129 24.60 -1.18 -13.13
CA ARG A 129 25.74 -0.70 -12.33
C ARG A 129 25.69 0.80 -12.08
N GLY A 130 25.35 1.59 -13.08
CA GLY A 130 25.15 3.03 -12.95
C GLY A 130 24.07 3.36 -11.93
N ASP A 131 22.92 2.68 -11.98
CA ASP A 131 21.81 2.85 -11.02
C ASP A 131 22.25 2.49 -9.60
N LEU A 132 22.95 1.38 -9.43
CA LEU A 132 23.45 0.93 -8.13
C LEU A 132 24.53 1.89 -7.56
N LEU A 133 25.39 2.43 -8.42
CA LEU A 133 26.39 3.44 -8.05
C LEU A 133 25.72 4.74 -7.61
N CYS A 134 24.61 5.15 -8.26
CA CYS A 134 23.80 6.30 -7.82
C CYS A 134 23.23 6.06 -6.41
N GLN A 135 22.66 4.88 -6.14
CA GLN A 135 22.15 4.52 -4.81
C GLN A 135 23.24 4.55 -3.73
N LEU A 136 24.50 4.25 -4.11
CA LEU A 136 25.66 4.31 -3.22
C LEU A 136 26.29 5.72 -3.12
N GLY A 137 25.73 6.72 -3.80
CA GLY A 137 26.29 8.08 -3.84
C GLY A 137 27.58 8.20 -4.67
N GLN A 138 27.94 7.17 -5.46
CA GLN A 138 29.17 7.15 -6.27
C GLN A 138 28.88 7.74 -7.68
N TYR A 139 28.46 9.00 -7.70
CA TYR A 139 27.95 9.67 -8.90
C TYR A 139 28.96 9.79 -10.04
N ASP A 140 30.25 10.02 -9.75
CA ASP A 140 31.30 10.11 -10.78
C ASP A 140 31.47 8.79 -11.53
N MET A 141 31.39 7.66 -10.82
CA MET A 141 31.48 6.34 -11.45
C MET A 141 30.21 6.00 -12.24
N ALA A 142 29.03 6.33 -11.70
CA ALA A 142 27.76 6.17 -12.41
C ALA A 142 27.76 6.96 -13.73
N LYS A 143 28.28 8.19 -13.71
CA LYS A 143 28.41 9.06 -14.87
C LYS A 143 29.28 8.43 -15.99
N ILE A 144 30.32 7.67 -15.64
CA ILE A 144 31.15 6.96 -16.60
C ILE A 144 30.32 5.89 -17.35
N ASP A 145 29.51 5.12 -16.62
CA ASP A 145 28.69 4.06 -17.20
C ASP A 145 27.60 4.61 -18.14
N TYR A 146 26.88 5.65 -17.70
CA TYR A 146 25.85 6.27 -18.54
C TYR A 146 26.45 6.97 -19.77
N ASN A 147 27.59 7.63 -19.65
CA ASN A 147 28.29 8.17 -20.81
C ASN A 147 28.81 7.06 -21.74
N HIS A 148 29.15 5.89 -21.22
CA HIS A 148 29.47 4.73 -22.05
C HIS A 148 28.25 4.28 -22.85
N LEU A 149 27.07 4.21 -22.22
CA LEU A 149 25.81 3.91 -22.91
C LEU A 149 25.51 4.93 -24.01
N LEU A 150 25.72 6.23 -23.80
CA LEU A 150 25.54 7.26 -24.83
C LEU A 150 26.53 7.16 -25.99
N ARG A 151 27.77 6.70 -25.75
CA ARG A 151 28.72 6.42 -26.82
C ARG A 151 28.31 5.23 -27.69
N MET A 152 27.63 4.24 -27.10
CA MET A 152 27.10 3.08 -27.83
C MET A 152 25.80 3.42 -28.56
N ASP A 153 24.98 4.27 -27.97
CA ASP A 153 23.69 4.67 -28.51
C ASP A 153 23.35 6.11 -28.06
N THR A 154 23.52 7.06 -28.96
CA THR A 154 23.28 8.49 -28.69
C THR A 154 21.82 8.83 -28.37
N ARG A 155 20.91 7.87 -28.54
CA ARG A 155 19.48 7.97 -28.22
C ARG A 155 19.09 7.06 -27.05
N SER A 156 20.04 6.73 -26.17
CA SER A 156 19.77 5.90 -25.02
C SER A 156 18.98 6.66 -23.97
N GLN A 157 17.68 6.38 -23.90
CA GLN A 157 16.75 6.96 -22.91
C GLN A 157 17.22 6.71 -21.47
N SER A 158 17.61 5.46 -21.15
CA SER A 158 18.10 5.10 -19.81
C SER A 158 19.38 5.84 -19.43
N ALA A 159 20.24 6.15 -20.39
CA ALA A 159 21.44 6.92 -20.12
C ALA A 159 21.11 8.40 -19.82
N PHE A 160 20.15 9.00 -20.55
CA PHE A 160 19.71 10.36 -20.24
C PHE A 160 19.06 10.44 -18.85
N MET A 161 18.20 9.46 -18.48
CA MET A 161 17.59 9.39 -17.15
C MET A 161 18.63 9.22 -16.04
N GLY A 162 19.57 8.30 -16.22
CA GLY A 162 20.66 8.07 -15.26
C GLY A 162 21.57 9.29 -15.09
N LEU A 163 21.97 9.95 -16.18
CA LEU A 163 22.73 11.20 -16.12
C LEU A 163 21.94 12.32 -15.46
N ALA A 164 20.63 12.43 -15.72
CA ALA A 164 19.79 13.40 -15.06
C ALA A 164 19.78 13.22 -13.54
N ARG A 165 19.68 11.97 -13.06
CA ARG A 165 19.79 11.64 -11.62
C ARG A 165 21.15 12.03 -11.05
N VAL A 166 22.24 11.75 -11.77
CA VAL A 166 23.59 12.18 -11.36
C VAL A 166 23.68 13.69 -11.26
N GLU A 167 23.22 14.44 -12.26
CA GLU A 167 23.28 15.90 -12.26
C GLU A 167 22.36 16.51 -11.18
N ALA A 168 21.22 15.89 -10.88
CA ALA A 168 20.33 16.28 -9.77
C ALA A 168 21.07 16.22 -8.41
N HIS A 169 21.70 15.10 -8.13
CA HIS A 169 22.42 14.90 -6.86
C HIS A 169 23.77 15.64 -6.75
N THR A 170 24.35 16.04 -7.89
CA THR A 170 25.58 16.85 -7.91
C THR A 170 25.33 18.36 -7.98
N GLY A 171 24.08 18.79 -7.74
CA GLY A 171 23.72 20.21 -7.64
C GLY A 171 23.62 20.94 -8.97
N GLN A 172 23.29 20.21 -10.05
CA GLN A 172 23.11 20.77 -11.40
C GLN A 172 21.66 20.62 -11.90
N PRO A 173 20.65 21.23 -11.22
CA PRO A 173 19.24 20.99 -11.52
C PRO A 173 18.82 21.41 -12.93
N VAL A 174 19.41 22.47 -13.49
CA VAL A 174 19.10 22.91 -14.85
C VAL A 174 19.51 21.83 -15.86
N ARG A 175 20.72 21.30 -15.72
CA ARG A 175 21.22 20.25 -16.59
C ARG A 175 20.45 18.94 -16.43
N ALA A 176 20.02 18.61 -15.20
CA ALA A 176 19.14 17.47 -14.94
C ALA A 176 17.84 17.60 -15.73
N LYS A 177 17.17 18.77 -15.68
CA LYS A 177 15.93 19.04 -16.44
C LYS A 177 16.13 18.93 -17.95
N ASP A 178 17.23 19.43 -18.50
CA ASP A 178 17.54 19.32 -19.93
C ASP A 178 17.70 17.85 -20.35
N LEU A 179 18.38 17.03 -19.56
CA LEU A 179 18.54 15.59 -19.81
C LEU A 179 17.20 14.84 -19.71
N LEU A 180 16.37 15.19 -18.71
CA LEU A 180 15.03 14.61 -18.58
C LEU A 180 14.14 14.97 -19.78
N ALA A 181 14.22 16.20 -20.29
CA ALA A 181 13.48 16.60 -21.49
C ALA A 181 13.94 15.80 -22.71
N GLN A 182 15.25 15.56 -22.87
CA GLN A 182 15.78 14.71 -23.94
C GLN A 182 15.27 13.28 -23.84
N ALA A 183 15.27 12.70 -22.64
CA ALA A 183 14.74 11.35 -22.40
C ALA A 183 13.26 11.22 -22.79
N VAL A 184 12.42 12.17 -22.39
CA VAL A 184 10.99 12.19 -22.71
C VAL A 184 10.73 12.35 -24.19
N ASN A 185 11.49 13.20 -24.87
CA ASN A 185 11.35 13.42 -26.32
C ASN A 185 11.59 12.15 -27.16
N LEU A 186 12.29 11.14 -26.61
CA LEU A 186 12.49 9.85 -27.28
C LEU A 186 11.24 8.97 -27.27
N SER A 187 10.43 9.05 -26.21
CA SER A 187 9.23 8.22 -26.03
C SER A 187 8.12 8.99 -25.31
N PRO A 188 7.56 10.06 -25.91
CA PRO A 188 6.66 10.99 -25.22
C PRO A 188 5.28 10.40 -24.88
N LYS A 189 4.98 9.18 -25.33
CA LYS A 189 3.72 8.46 -25.05
C LYS A 189 3.91 7.24 -24.17
N ASP A 190 5.13 6.97 -23.69
CA ASP A 190 5.37 5.87 -22.74
C ASP A 190 5.14 6.38 -21.31
N PRO A 191 4.11 5.90 -20.59
CA PRO A 191 3.84 6.34 -19.22
C PRO A 191 5.00 6.04 -18.26
N LYS A 192 5.80 5.01 -18.52
CA LYS A 192 6.93 4.62 -17.67
C LYS A 192 7.98 5.71 -17.54
N ILE A 193 8.22 6.47 -18.61
CA ILE A 193 9.23 7.55 -18.57
C ILE A 193 8.82 8.67 -17.61
N TYR A 194 7.53 8.95 -17.50
CA TYR A 194 7.01 9.96 -16.58
C TYR A 194 7.07 9.46 -15.13
N LEU A 195 6.90 8.13 -14.90
CA LEU A 195 7.12 7.55 -13.57
C LEU A 195 8.58 7.71 -13.13
N GLU A 196 9.52 7.37 -14.01
CA GLU A 196 10.96 7.52 -13.70
C GLU A 196 11.33 8.99 -13.51
N ARG A 197 10.81 9.91 -14.36
CA ARG A 197 11.06 11.35 -14.24
C ARG A 197 10.47 11.93 -12.95
N SER A 198 9.29 11.47 -12.54
CA SER A 198 8.67 11.89 -11.28
C SER A 198 9.53 11.55 -10.05
N GLU A 199 10.22 10.42 -10.07
CA GLU A 199 11.15 10.06 -8.99
C GLU A 199 12.34 11.03 -8.92
N ILE A 200 12.93 11.36 -10.07
CA ILE A 200 14.04 12.30 -10.11
C ILE A 200 13.59 13.71 -9.70
N TYR A 201 12.39 14.15 -10.11
CA TYR A 201 11.84 15.42 -9.64
C TYR A 201 11.61 15.42 -8.11
N LYS A 202 11.12 14.31 -7.56
CA LYS A 202 10.98 14.16 -6.11
C LYS A 202 12.34 14.21 -5.40
N GLU A 203 13.37 13.53 -5.91
CA GLU A 203 14.75 13.59 -5.39
C GLU A 203 15.32 15.02 -5.44
N MET A 204 14.80 15.88 -6.31
CA MET A 204 15.15 17.29 -6.45
C MET A 204 14.26 18.23 -5.61
N ASP A 205 13.42 17.74 -4.71
CA ASP A 205 12.40 18.51 -3.97
C ASP A 205 11.41 19.27 -4.88
N MET A 206 11.15 18.75 -6.08
CA MET A 206 10.26 19.31 -7.08
C MET A 206 8.94 18.53 -7.13
N MET A 207 8.23 18.49 -6.00
CA MET A 207 6.98 17.74 -5.86
C MET A 207 5.89 18.15 -6.88
N PRO A 208 5.68 19.44 -7.21
CA PRO A 208 4.68 19.82 -8.22
C PRO A 208 4.91 19.17 -9.58
N GLU A 209 6.17 19.19 -10.07
CA GLU A 209 6.54 18.58 -11.34
C GLU A 209 6.46 17.05 -11.28
N ALA A 210 6.81 16.44 -10.14
CA ALA A 210 6.66 15.00 -9.94
C ALA A 210 5.19 14.58 -10.03
N VAL A 211 4.27 15.34 -9.41
CA VAL A 211 2.83 15.07 -9.47
C VAL A 211 2.29 15.28 -10.88
N ASP A 212 2.68 16.36 -11.57
CA ASP A 212 2.25 16.62 -12.94
C ASP A 212 2.65 15.48 -13.89
N ASP A 213 3.83 14.89 -13.70
CA ASP A 213 4.28 13.72 -14.47
C ASP A 213 3.43 12.47 -14.18
N LEU A 214 3.15 12.18 -12.91
CA LEU A 214 2.32 11.04 -12.54
C LEU A 214 0.90 11.17 -13.07
N VAL A 215 0.33 12.36 -12.97
CA VAL A 215 -0.99 12.68 -13.54
C VAL A 215 -0.98 12.49 -15.06
N TYR A 216 0.08 12.94 -15.74
CA TYR A 216 0.21 12.75 -17.17
C TYR A 216 0.35 11.26 -17.54
N ALA A 217 1.10 10.48 -16.76
CA ALA A 217 1.20 9.03 -16.94
C ALA A 217 -0.17 8.35 -16.82
N VAL A 218 -1.00 8.75 -15.83
CA VAL A 218 -2.39 8.28 -15.69
C VAL A 218 -3.23 8.67 -16.92
N SER A 219 -2.98 9.85 -17.53
CA SER A 219 -3.71 10.28 -18.71
C SER A 219 -3.34 9.55 -20.01
N LEU A 220 -2.13 9.00 -20.07
CA LEU A 220 -1.68 8.21 -21.22
C LEU A 220 -2.21 6.77 -21.19
N ASP A 221 -2.43 6.24 -20.00
CA ASP A 221 -2.93 4.89 -19.78
C ASP A 221 -3.92 4.95 -18.61
N ASP A 222 -5.21 4.98 -18.96
CA ASP A 222 -6.31 5.02 -17.99
C ASP A 222 -6.22 3.82 -17.03
N GLY A 223 -5.80 4.08 -15.79
CA GLY A 223 -5.63 3.03 -14.78
C GLY A 223 -4.19 2.53 -14.62
N HIS A 224 -3.17 3.27 -15.09
CA HIS A 224 -1.77 2.92 -14.86
C HIS A 224 -1.47 2.79 -13.36
N SER A 225 -1.56 1.55 -12.85
CA SER A 225 -1.51 1.24 -11.43
C SER A 225 -0.26 1.79 -10.72
N GLY A 226 0.89 1.77 -11.39
CA GLY A 226 2.14 2.30 -10.85
C GLY A 226 2.11 3.82 -10.62
N ALA A 227 1.48 4.60 -11.51
CA ALA A 227 1.35 6.05 -11.33
C ALA A 227 0.39 6.38 -10.18
N ILE A 228 -0.73 5.66 -10.09
CA ILE A 228 -1.71 5.82 -9.00
C ILE A 228 -1.08 5.48 -7.65
N GLN A 229 -0.38 4.34 -7.56
CA GLN A 229 0.32 3.93 -6.33
C GLN A 229 1.35 4.98 -5.88
N LYS A 230 2.10 5.57 -6.82
CA LYS A 230 3.06 6.63 -6.51
C LYS A 230 2.37 7.92 -6.04
N LEU A 231 1.26 8.32 -6.65
CA LEU A 231 0.48 9.49 -6.19
C LEU A 231 -0.02 9.28 -4.76
N VAL A 232 -0.54 8.10 -4.44
CA VAL A 232 -0.93 7.74 -3.07
C VAL A 232 0.27 7.73 -2.12
N ALA A 233 1.41 7.15 -2.52
CA ALA A 233 2.62 7.16 -1.71
C ALA A 233 3.13 8.59 -1.46
N TYR A 234 3.17 9.45 -2.49
CA TYR A 234 3.60 10.84 -2.38
C TYR A 234 2.65 11.68 -1.51
N SER A 235 1.36 11.35 -1.48
CA SER A 235 0.40 12.02 -0.60
C SER A 235 0.69 11.79 0.90
N ASN A 236 1.32 10.68 1.26
CA ASN A 236 1.75 10.43 2.64
C ASN A 236 2.93 11.33 3.06
N GLU A 237 3.71 11.83 2.11
CA GLU A 237 4.85 12.73 2.36
C GLU A 237 4.45 14.21 2.17
N SER A 238 3.64 14.51 1.17
CA SER A 238 3.21 15.87 0.80
C SER A 238 1.75 15.90 0.34
N TYR A 239 0.84 15.73 1.29
CA TYR A 239 -0.61 15.71 1.02
C TYR A 239 -1.08 16.94 0.23
N ASN A 240 -0.78 18.15 0.73
CA ASN A 240 -1.20 19.39 0.09
C ASN A 240 -0.62 19.53 -1.32
N GLY A 241 0.65 19.20 -1.53
CA GLY A 241 1.30 19.29 -2.83
C GLY A 241 0.67 18.37 -3.87
N VAL A 242 0.31 17.15 -3.46
CA VAL A 242 -0.36 16.19 -4.36
C VAL A 242 -1.79 16.65 -4.68
N ILE A 243 -2.55 17.09 -3.68
CA ILE A 243 -3.92 17.60 -3.90
C ILE A 243 -3.93 18.84 -4.78
N GLU A 244 -3.03 19.78 -4.58
CA GLU A 244 -2.89 20.96 -5.44
C GLU A 244 -2.53 20.59 -6.88
N GLY A 245 -1.63 19.62 -7.07
CA GLY A 245 -1.28 19.10 -8.39
C GLY A 245 -2.48 18.47 -9.09
N LEU A 246 -3.24 17.62 -8.40
CA LEU A 246 -4.45 17.01 -8.92
C LEU A 246 -5.51 18.07 -9.25
N ASN A 247 -5.70 19.08 -8.39
CA ASN A 247 -6.64 20.18 -8.63
C ASN A 247 -6.31 20.93 -9.91
N ARG A 248 -5.04 21.35 -10.08
CA ARG A 248 -4.59 22.04 -11.31
C ARG A 248 -4.85 21.22 -12.58
N ASN A 249 -4.63 19.91 -12.50
CA ASN A 249 -4.82 19.04 -13.66
C ASN A 249 -6.30 18.75 -13.95
N ILE A 250 -7.14 18.64 -12.93
CA ILE A 250 -8.60 18.53 -13.09
C ILE A 250 -9.18 19.82 -13.72
N GLU A 251 -8.71 21.00 -13.31
CA GLU A 251 -9.11 22.28 -13.93
C GLU A 251 -8.76 22.33 -15.42
N ARG A 252 -7.58 21.79 -15.81
CA ARG A 252 -7.15 21.71 -17.21
C ARG A 252 -7.91 20.65 -18.02
N SER A 253 -8.31 19.57 -17.38
CA SER A 253 -8.91 18.40 -18.01
C SER A 253 -10.09 17.85 -17.19
N PRO A 254 -11.21 18.60 -17.08
CA PRO A 254 -12.32 18.25 -16.17
C PRO A 254 -13.11 17.00 -16.58
N ARG A 255 -12.89 16.47 -17.78
CA ARG A 255 -13.53 15.22 -18.25
C ARG A 255 -12.69 13.98 -18.03
N GLN A 256 -11.53 14.09 -17.37
CA GLN A 256 -10.67 12.95 -17.08
C GLN A 256 -11.07 12.30 -15.75
N GLY A 257 -12.01 11.36 -15.81
CA GLY A 257 -12.61 10.72 -14.62
C GLY A 257 -11.59 10.06 -13.68
N MET A 258 -10.47 9.55 -14.22
CA MET A 258 -9.43 8.92 -13.41
C MET A 258 -8.76 9.87 -12.42
N LEU A 259 -8.68 11.16 -12.72
CA LEU A 259 -8.11 12.15 -11.79
C LEU A 259 -9.00 12.35 -10.56
N TYR A 260 -10.31 12.35 -10.74
CA TYR A 260 -11.28 12.37 -9.62
C TYR A 260 -11.18 11.09 -8.82
N TYR A 261 -11.05 9.93 -9.48
CA TYR A 261 -10.89 8.63 -8.81
C TYR A 261 -9.66 8.62 -7.89
N VAL A 262 -8.50 9.05 -8.40
CA VAL A 262 -7.24 9.11 -7.63
C VAL A 262 -7.36 10.11 -6.48
N ARG A 263 -7.92 11.31 -6.72
CA ARG A 263 -8.08 12.33 -5.68
C ARG A 263 -9.07 11.88 -4.60
N ALA A 264 -10.19 11.27 -4.99
CA ALA A 264 -11.14 10.68 -4.05
C ALA A 264 -10.51 9.59 -3.18
N THR A 265 -9.66 8.75 -3.76
CA THR A 265 -8.93 7.71 -3.02
C THR A 265 -7.98 8.35 -2.00
N ILE A 266 -7.20 9.34 -2.40
CA ILE A 266 -6.28 10.06 -1.51
C ILE A 266 -7.05 10.76 -0.38
N TYR A 267 -8.14 11.46 -0.69
CA TYR A 267 -9.00 12.08 0.34
C TYR A 267 -9.50 11.05 1.35
N LYS A 268 -9.98 9.87 0.87
CA LYS A 268 -10.46 8.78 1.73
C LYS A 268 -9.33 8.25 2.64
N ASP A 269 -8.14 8.02 2.11
CA ASP A 269 -7.00 7.48 2.85
C ASP A 269 -6.47 8.48 3.90
N HIS A 270 -6.75 9.77 3.68
CA HIS A 270 -6.47 10.86 4.64
C HIS A 270 -7.68 11.26 5.50
N TYR A 271 -8.75 10.44 5.51
CA TYR A 271 -9.96 10.64 6.33
C TYR A 271 -10.79 11.90 6.00
N ASP A 272 -10.57 12.55 4.86
CA ASP A 272 -11.42 13.64 4.35
C ASP A 272 -12.56 13.06 3.51
N TYR A 273 -13.52 12.43 4.18
CA TYR A 273 -14.62 11.74 3.50
C TYR A 273 -15.59 12.68 2.79
N ALA A 274 -15.71 13.93 3.22
CA ALA A 274 -16.57 14.90 2.54
C ALA A 274 -16.00 15.31 1.19
N SER A 275 -14.69 15.55 1.11
CA SER A 275 -14.03 15.87 -0.17
C SER A 275 -14.00 14.64 -1.08
N SER A 276 -13.71 13.47 -0.53
CA SER A 276 -13.77 12.19 -1.26
C SER A 276 -15.16 11.96 -1.85
N LEU A 277 -16.22 12.18 -1.08
CA LEU A 277 -17.60 12.01 -1.52
C LEU A 277 -17.96 12.96 -2.70
N ARG A 278 -17.46 14.19 -2.69
CA ARG A 278 -17.68 15.13 -3.82
C ARG A 278 -17.13 14.56 -5.12
N ASP A 279 -15.92 14.01 -5.08
CA ASP A 279 -15.31 13.41 -6.27
C ASP A 279 -16.03 12.14 -6.72
N TRP A 280 -16.44 11.27 -5.76
CA TRP A 280 -17.24 10.09 -6.10
C TRP A 280 -18.60 10.47 -6.70
N ASN A 281 -19.24 11.54 -6.24
CA ASN A 281 -20.47 12.06 -6.84
C ASN A 281 -20.22 12.52 -8.26
N THR A 282 -19.17 13.29 -8.51
CA THR A 282 -18.80 13.72 -9.86
C THR A 282 -18.58 12.52 -10.79
N ILE A 283 -17.90 11.46 -10.34
CA ILE A 283 -17.68 10.25 -11.14
C ILE A 283 -19.00 9.59 -11.54
N VAL A 284 -19.96 9.52 -10.62
CA VAL A 284 -21.26 8.87 -10.87
C VAL A 284 -22.19 9.77 -11.70
N GLU A 285 -22.26 11.07 -11.41
CA GLU A 285 -23.12 12.05 -12.10
C GLU A 285 -22.69 12.26 -13.55
N GLU A 286 -21.38 12.36 -13.80
CA GLU A 286 -20.81 12.49 -15.16
C GLU A 286 -20.68 11.12 -15.87
N ASN A 287 -21.03 10.02 -15.19
CA ASN A 287 -20.94 8.65 -15.70
C ASN A 287 -19.55 8.29 -16.26
N PHE A 288 -18.48 8.74 -15.58
CA PHE A 288 -17.11 8.43 -15.99
C PHE A 288 -16.83 6.93 -15.87
N PHE A 289 -17.25 6.31 -14.76
CA PHE A 289 -17.07 4.88 -14.50
C PHE A 289 -18.32 4.29 -13.82
N ASN A 290 -18.65 3.06 -14.21
CA ASN A 290 -19.76 2.30 -13.64
C ASN A 290 -19.28 0.97 -13.04
N PHE A 291 -18.13 1.00 -12.36
CA PHE A 291 -17.57 -0.18 -11.67
C PHE A 291 -18.19 -0.36 -10.29
N HIS A 292 -18.26 -1.61 -9.83
CA HIS A 292 -18.72 -1.94 -8.46
C HIS A 292 -17.93 -1.20 -7.39
N THR A 293 -16.60 -1.03 -7.59
CA THR A 293 -15.70 -0.33 -6.66
C THR A 293 -16.04 1.14 -6.47
N VAL A 294 -16.61 1.83 -7.46
CA VAL A 294 -17.04 3.24 -7.34
C VAL A 294 -18.18 3.35 -6.32
N TYR A 295 -19.19 2.50 -6.45
CA TYR A 295 -20.32 2.48 -5.52
C TYR A 295 -19.90 2.04 -4.12
N TYR A 296 -19.00 1.05 -4.00
CA TYR A 296 -18.41 0.65 -2.72
C TYR A 296 -17.70 1.82 -2.02
N ASN A 297 -16.77 2.51 -2.72
CA ASN A 297 -16.03 3.61 -2.11
C ASN A 297 -16.93 4.81 -1.75
N ARG A 298 -17.95 5.09 -2.58
CA ARG A 298 -18.94 6.13 -2.25
C ARG A 298 -19.78 5.74 -1.05
N ALA A 299 -20.28 4.50 -0.98
CA ALA A 299 -20.98 3.96 0.17
C ALA A 299 -20.15 4.02 1.45
N PHE A 300 -18.85 3.71 1.35
CA PHE A 300 -17.93 3.83 2.48
C PHE A 300 -17.85 5.28 2.98
N CYS A 301 -17.63 6.25 2.10
CA CYS A 301 -17.60 7.66 2.51
C CYS A 301 -18.93 8.14 3.11
N LEU A 302 -20.05 7.74 2.52
CA LEU A 302 -21.39 8.05 3.02
C LEU A 302 -21.61 7.46 4.43
N SER A 303 -21.16 6.24 4.69
CA SER A 303 -21.26 5.60 6.01
C SER A 303 -20.45 6.36 7.08
N ARG A 304 -19.20 6.79 6.71
CA ARG A 304 -18.38 7.61 7.63
C ARG A 304 -19.01 8.97 7.95
N LEU A 305 -19.82 9.50 7.04
CA LEU A 305 -20.58 10.75 7.22
C LEU A 305 -21.99 10.53 7.79
N THR A 306 -22.31 9.28 8.18
CA THR A 306 -23.62 8.85 8.74
C THR A 306 -24.82 9.06 7.83
N ARG A 307 -24.59 9.06 6.50
CA ARG A 307 -25.64 9.12 5.46
C ARG A 307 -26.04 7.68 5.09
N PHE A 308 -26.61 6.96 6.05
CA PHE A 308 -26.81 5.50 5.97
C PHE A 308 -27.75 5.06 4.85
N ASP A 309 -28.84 5.80 4.57
CA ASP A 309 -29.77 5.43 3.49
C ASP A 309 -29.09 5.46 2.11
N GLU A 310 -28.28 6.49 1.87
CA GLU A 310 -27.54 6.62 0.62
C GLU A 310 -26.42 5.59 0.52
N ALA A 311 -25.72 5.35 1.64
CA ALA A 311 -24.69 4.31 1.73
C ALA A 311 -25.28 2.92 1.42
N ARG A 312 -26.45 2.62 1.99
CA ARG A 312 -27.19 1.37 1.76
C ARG A 312 -27.58 1.20 0.28
N ALA A 313 -28.04 2.28 -0.36
CA ALA A 313 -28.39 2.24 -1.78
C ALA A 313 -27.17 1.92 -2.67
N ASP A 314 -26.03 2.54 -2.37
CA ASP A 314 -24.82 2.33 -3.16
C ASP A 314 -24.18 0.97 -2.91
N ILE A 315 -24.10 0.51 -1.67
CA ILE A 315 -23.50 -0.81 -1.40
C ILE A 315 -24.32 -1.94 -2.01
N LYS A 316 -25.67 -1.80 -2.07
CA LYS A 316 -26.52 -2.76 -2.79
C LYS A 316 -26.20 -2.77 -4.29
N ARG A 317 -25.96 -1.61 -4.91
CA ARG A 317 -25.52 -1.54 -6.32
C ARG A 317 -24.15 -2.20 -6.53
N ALA A 318 -23.21 -2.05 -5.58
CA ALA A 318 -21.93 -2.75 -5.66
C ALA A 318 -22.12 -4.27 -5.59
N ILE A 319 -22.96 -4.77 -4.69
CA ILE A 319 -23.31 -6.19 -4.53
C ILE A 319 -24.00 -6.75 -5.79
N GLU A 320 -24.92 -5.99 -6.40
CA GLU A 320 -25.57 -6.41 -7.66
C GLU A 320 -24.57 -6.66 -8.79
N LYS A 321 -23.46 -5.94 -8.80
CA LYS A 321 -22.40 -6.04 -9.81
C LYS A 321 -21.35 -7.10 -9.48
N ASP A 322 -21.10 -7.35 -8.20
CA ASP A 322 -20.16 -8.35 -7.70
C ASP A 322 -20.73 -8.98 -6.43
N SER A 323 -21.54 -10.01 -6.61
CA SER A 323 -22.36 -10.62 -5.55
C SER A 323 -21.58 -11.58 -4.63
N GLN A 324 -20.30 -11.85 -4.90
CA GLN A 324 -19.50 -12.78 -4.09
C GLN A 324 -18.39 -12.07 -3.27
N ASN A 325 -18.40 -10.76 -3.26
CA ASN A 325 -17.40 -9.96 -2.55
C ASN A 325 -17.76 -9.84 -1.06
N ALA A 326 -17.03 -10.55 -0.22
CA ALA A 326 -17.23 -10.56 1.24
C ALA A 326 -17.18 -9.15 1.86
N GLU A 327 -16.30 -8.28 1.37
CA GLU A 327 -16.11 -6.93 1.89
C GLU A 327 -17.35 -6.03 1.68
N TYR A 328 -18.11 -6.26 0.59
CA TYR A 328 -19.34 -5.50 0.34
C TYR A 328 -20.43 -5.85 1.35
N TYR A 329 -20.56 -7.13 1.69
CA TYR A 329 -21.50 -7.54 2.74
C TYR A 329 -21.04 -7.10 4.14
N ARG A 330 -19.72 -7.08 4.38
CA ARG A 330 -19.17 -6.54 5.64
C ARG A 330 -19.48 -5.05 5.78
N LEU A 331 -19.28 -4.26 4.71
CA LEU A 331 -19.63 -2.83 4.73
C LEU A 331 -21.15 -2.63 4.87
N LEU A 332 -21.99 -3.47 4.22
CA LEU A 332 -23.44 -3.41 4.41
C LEU A 332 -23.80 -3.66 5.89
N SER A 333 -23.15 -4.65 6.51
CA SER A 333 -23.33 -4.93 7.94
C SER A 333 -22.98 -3.72 8.82
N GLU A 334 -21.83 -3.10 8.56
CA GLU A 334 -21.40 -1.90 9.29
C GLU A 334 -22.36 -0.72 9.12
N ILE A 335 -22.93 -0.53 7.91
CA ILE A 335 -23.95 0.48 7.64
C ILE A 335 -25.22 0.21 8.43
N GLU A 336 -25.73 -1.04 8.40
CA GLU A 336 -26.95 -1.43 9.12
C GLU A 336 -26.78 -1.34 10.64
N ARG A 337 -25.61 -1.76 11.16
CA ARG A 337 -25.27 -1.64 12.59
C ARG A 337 -25.20 -0.16 13.01
N GLY A 338 -24.56 0.68 12.20
CA GLY A 338 -24.47 2.11 12.45
C GLY A 338 -25.81 2.84 12.45
N ASP A 339 -26.77 2.34 11.66
CA ASP A 339 -28.17 2.83 11.60
C ASP A 339 -29.09 2.19 12.66
N GLY A 340 -28.53 1.29 13.49
CA GLY A 340 -29.26 0.61 14.58
C GLY A 340 -30.06 -0.63 14.14
N ASN A 341 -29.92 -1.09 12.91
CA ASN A 341 -30.64 -2.24 12.35
C ASN A 341 -29.87 -3.55 12.60
N LEU A 342 -29.68 -3.96 13.85
CA LEU A 342 -28.83 -5.10 14.24
C LEU A 342 -29.20 -6.41 13.51
N ALA A 343 -30.48 -6.69 13.33
CA ALA A 343 -30.92 -7.89 12.62
C ALA A 343 -30.49 -7.92 11.14
N ALA A 344 -30.52 -6.77 10.47
CA ALA A 344 -30.05 -6.65 9.09
C ALA A 344 -28.51 -6.71 9.03
N ALA A 345 -27.83 -6.13 10.01
CA ALA A 345 -26.39 -6.21 10.15
C ALA A 345 -25.91 -7.65 10.33
N GLU A 346 -26.57 -8.42 11.21
CA GLU A 346 -26.26 -9.84 11.42
C GLU A 346 -26.49 -10.67 10.15
N GLN A 347 -27.57 -10.41 9.42
CA GLN A 347 -27.79 -11.09 8.14
C GLN A 347 -26.68 -10.80 7.12
N ALA A 348 -26.26 -9.54 7.02
CA ALA A 348 -25.22 -9.12 6.08
C ALA A 348 -23.85 -9.73 6.45
N VAL A 349 -23.46 -9.68 7.73
CA VAL A 349 -22.15 -10.23 8.15
C VAL A 349 -22.08 -11.76 8.05
N ARG A 350 -23.21 -12.46 8.26
CA ARG A 350 -23.30 -13.89 7.97
C ARG A 350 -23.03 -14.18 6.49
N GLN A 351 -23.59 -13.37 5.59
CA GLN A 351 -23.34 -13.53 4.16
C GLN A 351 -21.87 -13.23 3.81
N ALA A 352 -21.24 -12.23 4.44
CA ALA A 352 -19.81 -11.98 4.30
C ALA A 352 -18.97 -13.20 4.72
N ALA A 353 -19.29 -13.82 5.85
CA ALA A 353 -18.61 -15.00 6.38
C ALA A 353 -18.76 -16.25 5.50
N VAL A 354 -19.81 -16.34 4.65
CA VAL A 354 -19.93 -17.42 3.65
C VAL A 354 -18.83 -17.32 2.59
N TYR A 355 -18.48 -16.08 2.19
CA TYR A 355 -17.50 -15.87 1.13
C TYR A 355 -16.05 -15.81 1.65
N ASP A 356 -15.83 -15.32 2.89
CA ASP A 356 -14.51 -15.28 3.51
C ASP A 356 -14.61 -15.51 5.03
N PRO A 357 -14.69 -16.80 5.46
CA PRO A 357 -14.95 -17.15 6.86
C PRO A 357 -13.79 -16.86 7.81
N SER A 358 -12.57 -16.74 7.30
CA SER A 358 -11.36 -16.49 8.10
C SER A 358 -10.95 -15.02 8.17
N ASN A 359 -11.72 -14.14 7.58
CA ASN A 359 -11.43 -12.70 7.54
C ASN A 359 -11.58 -12.07 8.93
N VAL A 360 -10.50 -11.52 9.43
CA VAL A 360 -10.43 -10.89 10.76
C VAL A 360 -11.45 -9.75 10.91
N ALA A 361 -11.64 -8.93 9.87
CA ALA A 361 -12.58 -7.82 9.92
C ALA A 361 -14.04 -8.29 10.01
N ILE A 362 -14.36 -9.44 9.39
CA ILE A 362 -15.68 -10.07 9.49
C ILE A 362 -15.90 -10.65 10.90
N CYS A 363 -14.89 -11.32 11.47
CA CYS A 363 -14.97 -11.82 12.85
C CYS A 363 -15.15 -10.66 13.84
N LEU A 364 -14.44 -9.55 13.64
CA LEU A 364 -14.58 -8.33 14.45
C LEU A 364 -15.98 -7.73 14.34
N GLU A 365 -16.53 -7.59 13.14
CA GLU A 365 -17.88 -7.03 12.93
C GLU A 365 -18.95 -7.92 13.57
N ARG A 366 -18.85 -9.25 13.44
CA ARG A 366 -19.75 -10.18 14.18
C ARG A 366 -19.67 -9.99 15.70
N GLY A 367 -18.46 -9.81 16.21
CA GLY A 367 -18.26 -9.54 17.64
C GLY A 367 -18.84 -8.20 18.07
N MET A 368 -18.74 -7.15 17.25
CA MET A 368 -19.33 -5.84 17.53
C MET A 368 -20.87 -5.89 17.53
N ILE A 369 -21.47 -6.60 16.58
CA ILE A 369 -22.94 -6.80 16.55
C ILE A 369 -23.40 -7.52 17.81
N ALA A 370 -22.76 -8.63 18.17
CA ALA A 370 -23.08 -9.38 19.38
C ALA A 370 -22.93 -8.53 20.67
N TYR A 371 -21.91 -7.66 20.70
CA TYR A 371 -21.74 -6.69 21.79
C TYR A 371 -22.92 -5.71 21.87
N ASP A 372 -23.33 -5.14 20.73
CA ASP A 372 -24.46 -4.18 20.65
C ASP A 372 -25.81 -4.86 21.00
N GLU A 373 -25.95 -6.16 20.74
CA GLU A 373 -27.10 -6.98 21.19
C GLU A 373 -27.05 -7.35 22.67
N GLY A 374 -25.93 -7.12 23.35
CA GLY A 374 -25.70 -7.50 24.74
C GLY A 374 -25.31 -8.96 24.94
N ASP A 375 -25.05 -9.72 23.86
CA ASP A 375 -24.50 -11.08 23.93
C ASP A 375 -22.98 -11.05 24.00
N PHE A 376 -22.48 -10.70 25.19
CA PHE A 376 -21.03 -10.58 25.42
C PHE A 376 -20.30 -11.92 25.31
N GLY A 377 -20.99 -13.05 25.54
CA GLY A 377 -20.43 -14.39 25.37
C GLY A 377 -20.13 -14.67 23.91
N GLN A 378 -21.08 -14.39 23.03
CA GLN A 378 -20.90 -14.51 21.57
C GLN A 378 -19.86 -13.51 21.06
N ALA A 379 -19.85 -12.27 21.54
CA ALA A 379 -18.85 -11.27 21.19
C ALA A 379 -17.42 -11.78 21.47
N ILE A 380 -17.17 -12.30 22.68
CA ILE A 380 -15.88 -12.91 23.06
C ILE A 380 -15.51 -14.09 22.14
N SER A 381 -16.49 -14.93 21.79
CA SER A 381 -16.25 -16.05 20.85
C SER A 381 -15.75 -15.55 19.49
N CYS A 382 -16.42 -14.55 18.93
CA CYS A 382 -16.02 -13.96 17.65
C CYS A 382 -14.63 -13.28 17.71
N TYR A 383 -14.31 -12.59 18.80
CA TYR A 383 -12.98 -11.99 18.97
C TYR A 383 -11.89 -13.04 19.20
N ASN A 384 -12.22 -14.21 19.79
CA ASN A 384 -11.28 -15.33 19.84
C ASN A 384 -10.97 -15.88 18.44
N GLU A 385 -11.99 -15.99 17.56
CA GLU A 385 -11.77 -16.35 16.15
C GLU A 385 -10.84 -15.34 15.46
N ALA A 386 -11.06 -14.02 15.67
CA ALA A 386 -10.19 -12.97 15.13
C ALA A 386 -8.74 -13.07 15.63
N VAL A 387 -8.54 -13.32 16.93
CA VAL A 387 -7.21 -13.51 17.54
C VAL A 387 -6.50 -14.75 16.99
N ILE A 388 -7.24 -15.83 16.73
CA ILE A 388 -6.67 -17.05 16.14
C ILE A 388 -6.27 -16.80 14.67
N ALA A 389 -7.10 -16.10 13.91
CA ALA A 389 -6.84 -15.79 12.51
C ALA A 389 -5.65 -14.82 12.34
N ALA A 390 -5.49 -13.85 13.24
CA ALA A 390 -4.39 -12.89 13.23
C ALA A 390 -3.88 -12.60 14.65
N PRO A 391 -2.95 -13.40 15.19
CA PRO A 391 -2.43 -13.26 16.55
C PRO A 391 -1.65 -11.96 16.83
N ASP A 392 -1.24 -11.27 15.77
CA ASP A 392 -0.48 -10.02 15.85
C ASP A 392 -1.37 -8.77 15.59
N GLU A 393 -2.69 -8.96 15.41
CA GLU A 393 -3.64 -7.87 15.20
C GLU A 393 -4.10 -7.27 16.55
N PRO A 394 -3.65 -6.06 16.92
CA PRO A 394 -3.88 -5.51 18.25
C PRO A 394 -5.35 -5.13 18.52
N TYR A 395 -6.13 -4.78 17.47
CA TYR A 395 -7.53 -4.40 17.66
C TYR A 395 -8.40 -5.56 18.15
N SER A 396 -8.10 -6.80 17.75
CA SER A 396 -8.80 -8.00 18.20
C SER A 396 -8.71 -8.19 19.72
N TYR A 397 -7.52 -8.00 20.28
CA TYR A 397 -7.31 -8.04 21.74
C TYR A 397 -7.99 -6.86 22.43
N LEU A 398 -7.92 -5.67 21.85
CA LEU A 398 -8.51 -4.47 22.41
C LEU A 398 -10.06 -4.58 22.50
N ALA A 399 -10.70 -5.08 21.44
CA ALA A 399 -12.14 -5.30 21.40
C ALA A 399 -12.57 -6.37 22.41
N ARG A 400 -11.82 -7.47 22.51
CA ARG A 400 -12.06 -8.52 23.49
C ARG A 400 -11.90 -8.01 24.93
N ALA A 401 -10.81 -7.26 25.20
CA ALA A 401 -10.57 -6.64 26.50
C ALA A 401 -11.71 -5.69 26.90
N TYR A 402 -12.15 -4.86 25.97
CA TYR A 402 -13.26 -3.93 26.21
C TYR A 402 -14.53 -4.67 26.58
N THR A 403 -14.87 -5.74 25.87
CA THR A 403 -16.04 -6.58 26.17
C THR A 403 -15.92 -7.27 27.52
N GLN A 404 -14.73 -7.76 27.88
CA GLN A 404 -14.47 -8.37 29.20
C GLN A 404 -14.62 -7.35 30.31
N GLU A 405 -14.13 -6.11 30.13
CA GLU A 405 -14.18 -5.05 31.14
C GLU A 405 -15.59 -4.51 31.33
N TYR A 406 -16.28 -4.13 30.24
CA TYR A 406 -17.56 -3.41 30.32
C TYR A 406 -18.79 -4.30 30.14
N GLY A 407 -18.68 -5.39 29.42
CA GLY A 407 -19.78 -6.33 29.22
C GLY A 407 -19.87 -7.41 30.29
N MET A 408 -18.71 -7.95 30.69
CA MET A 408 -18.63 -9.07 31.62
C MET A 408 -18.10 -8.70 33.02
N GLU A 409 -17.72 -7.46 33.24
CA GLU A 409 -17.11 -6.97 34.49
C GLU A 409 -15.85 -7.77 34.91
N ASN A 410 -15.19 -8.41 33.95
CA ASN A 410 -14.01 -9.24 34.18
C ASN A 410 -12.72 -8.46 33.90
N ARG A 411 -12.35 -7.59 34.83
CA ARG A 411 -11.18 -6.72 34.69
C ARG A 411 -9.85 -7.49 34.59
N ILE A 412 -9.73 -8.64 35.26
CA ILE A 412 -8.48 -9.44 35.24
C ILE A 412 -8.20 -9.95 33.83
N ALA A 413 -9.19 -10.49 33.15
CA ALA A 413 -9.06 -10.96 31.78
C ALA A 413 -8.80 -9.78 30.81
N ALA A 414 -9.51 -8.66 31.00
CA ALA A 414 -9.31 -7.45 30.21
C ALA A 414 -7.88 -6.90 30.30
N GLU A 415 -7.31 -6.84 31.51
CA GLU A 415 -5.92 -6.40 31.73
C GLU A 415 -4.90 -7.28 31.00
N ALA A 416 -5.12 -8.58 30.94
CA ALA A 416 -4.24 -9.50 30.21
C ALA A 416 -4.20 -9.15 28.70
N ASP A 417 -5.36 -8.89 28.11
CA ASP A 417 -5.46 -8.51 26.69
C ASP A 417 -4.90 -7.11 26.44
N TYR A 418 -5.16 -6.11 27.29
CA TYR A 418 -4.51 -4.78 27.17
C TYR A 418 -2.99 -4.87 27.25
N ARG A 419 -2.43 -5.73 28.14
CA ARG A 419 -0.98 -5.96 28.19
C ARG A 419 -0.45 -6.66 26.93
N LYS A 420 -1.26 -7.55 26.35
CA LYS A 420 -0.92 -8.18 25.06
C LYS A 420 -0.80 -7.14 23.95
N VAL A 421 -1.73 -6.16 23.85
CA VAL A 421 -1.63 -5.04 22.90
C VAL A 421 -0.30 -4.28 23.07
N LEU A 422 0.14 -4.02 24.30
CA LEU A 422 1.42 -3.35 24.55
C LEU A 422 2.64 -4.15 24.11
N SER A 423 2.56 -5.49 24.12
CA SER A 423 3.65 -6.39 23.73
C SER A 423 3.79 -6.61 22.21
N LEU A 424 2.80 -6.19 21.41
CA LEU A 424 2.83 -6.34 19.96
C LEU A 424 3.66 -5.23 19.33
N ASP A 425 4.48 -5.55 18.32
CA ASP A 425 5.42 -4.60 17.70
C ASP A 425 4.76 -3.57 16.75
N GLY A 426 3.42 -3.55 16.69
CA GLY A 426 2.67 -2.55 15.91
C GLY A 426 2.89 -2.61 14.41
N THR A 427 3.35 -3.73 13.87
CA THR A 427 3.57 -3.96 12.44
C THR A 427 2.27 -4.22 11.67
N SER A 428 1.13 -4.37 12.36
CA SER A 428 -0.17 -4.44 11.72
C SER A 428 -0.48 -3.14 10.98
N ALA A 429 -0.60 -3.23 9.66
CA ALA A 429 -0.71 -2.08 8.76
C ALA A 429 -1.98 -1.24 8.97
N ALA A 430 -3.04 -1.80 9.59
CA ALA A 430 -4.33 -1.12 9.70
C ALA A 430 -4.37 -0.04 10.80
N TYR A 431 -3.75 -0.27 11.95
CA TYR A 431 -3.84 0.62 13.12
C TYR A 431 -2.49 1.11 13.65
N GLY A 432 -1.38 0.52 13.19
CA GLY A 432 -0.04 0.88 13.64
C GLY A 432 0.14 0.80 15.17
N ASN A 433 1.02 1.63 15.70
CA ASN A 433 1.28 1.72 17.14
C ASN A 433 0.20 2.49 17.94
N ASN A 434 -0.82 3.04 17.28
CA ASN A 434 -1.77 3.98 17.89
C ASN A 434 -2.61 3.36 19.00
N LEU A 435 -2.93 2.05 18.89
CA LEU A 435 -3.72 1.35 19.89
C LEU A 435 -3.00 1.15 21.23
N LYS A 436 -1.66 1.26 21.27
CA LYS A 436 -0.89 1.21 22.53
C LYS A 436 -1.29 2.33 23.49
N GLY A 437 -1.56 3.53 22.96
CA GLY A 437 -2.06 4.65 23.77
C GLY A 437 -3.35 4.32 24.51
N ILE A 438 -4.29 3.67 23.82
CA ILE A 438 -5.56 3.23 24.42
C ILE A 438 -5.31 2.18 25.51
N ALA A 439 -4.46 1.19 25.25
CA ALA A 439 -4.12 0.17 26.23
C ALA A 439 -3.44 0.76 27.48
N PHE A 440 -2.53 1.74 27.33
CA PHE A 440 -1.95 2.48 28.47
C PHE A 440 -3.02 3.19 29.29
N ALA A 441 -3.97 3.86 28.63
CA ALA A 441 -5.08 4.54 29.32
C ALA A 441 -5.94 3.56 30.11
N ARG A 442 -6.32 2.43 29.52
CA ARG A 442 -7.13 1.39 30.17
C ARG A 442 -6.44 0.71 31.36
N LEU A 443 -5.13 0.58 31.30
CA LEU A 443 -4.30 0.07 32.40
C LEU A 443 -3.96 1.14 33.44
N HIS A 444 -4.42 2.36 33.31
CA HIS A 444 -4.08 3.53 34.14
C HIS A 444 -2.58 3.83 34.24
N LEU A 445 -1.83 3.50 33.18
CA LEU A 445 -0.38 3.68 33.07
C LEU A 445 -0.06 5.09 32.53
N LYS A 446 -0.48 6.13 33.25
CA LYS A 446 -0.41 7.54 32.80
C LYS A 446 1.00 7.95 32.36
N LYS A 447 2.02 7.56 33.11
CA LYS A 447 3.42 7.92 32.82
C LYS A 447 3.90 7.36 31.48
N GLN A 448 3.59 6.09 31.22
CA GLN A 448 3.92 5.41 29.97
C GLN A 448 3.10 5.96 28.79
N ALA A 449 1.84 6.35 29.03
CA ALA A 449 1.01 7.02 28.01
C ALA A 449 1.62 8.37 27.59
N GLU A 450 2.10 9.18 28.56
CA GLU A 450 2.76 10.46 28.29
C GLU A 450 4.15 10.29 27.61
N GLU A 451 4.87 9.22 27.92
CA GLU A 451 6.13 8.88 27.26
C GLU A 451 5.88 8.44 25.80
N TRP A 452 4.85 7.62 25.59
CA TRP A 452 4.44 7.21 24.24
C TRP A 452 3.96 8.41 23.41
N GLU A 453 3.13 9.31 23.96
CA GLU A 453 2.72 10.57 23.33
C GLU A 453 3.92 11.38 22.84
N ARG A 454 4.92 11.59 23.71
CA ARG A 454 6.14 12.33 23.35
C ARG A 454 6.91 11.66 22.22
N SER A 455 7.03 10.35 22.25
CA SER A 455 7.69 9.59 21.18
C SER A 455 6.95 9.71 19.86
N LEU A 456 5.62 9.61 19.87
CA LEU A 456 4.79 9.75 18.68
C LEU A 456 4.92 11.16 18.09
N LEU A 457 4.81 12.20 18.91
CA LEU A 457 4.92 13.58 18.44
C LEU A 457 6.32 13.94 17.94
N ALA A 458 7.36 13.28 18.45
CA ALA A 458 8.76 13.47 18.02
C ALA A 458 9.10 12.73 16.71
N SER A 459 8.24 11.84 16.23
CA SER A 459 8.50 11.04 15.02
C SER A 459 8.55 11.86 13.72
N GLY A 460 8.03 13.08 13.73
CA GLY A 460 7.96 13.98 12.56
C GLY A 460 6.93 13.61 11.50
N SER A 461 6.18 12.52 11.71
CA SER A 461 5.18 12.02 10.74
C SER A 461 3.80 11.81 11.37
N VAL A 462 3.36 12.76 12.19
CA VAL A 462 2.07 12.69 12.90
C VAL A 462 0.92 13.01 11.95
N ARG A 463 -0.01 12.07 11.78
CA ARG A 463 -1.19 12.22 10.94
C ARG A 463 -2.39 12.71 11.75
N ASN A 464 -3.44 13.15 11.06
CA ASN A 464 -4.70 13.57 11.68
C ASN A 464 -5.34 12.48 12.56
N ILE A 465 -5.29 11.23 12.13
CA ILE A 465 -5.81 10.08 12.89
C ILE A 465 -5.01 9.84 14.18
N ASP A 466 -3.73 10.12 14.20
CA ASP A 466 -2.89 9.95 15.39
C ASP A 466 -3.35 10.90 16.51
N TYR A 467 -3.72 12.14 16.15
CA TYR A 467 -4.34 13.08 17.09
C TYR A 467 -5.71 12.60 17.59
N PHE A 468 -6.50 11.94 16.75
CA PHE A 468 -7.77 11.33 17.18
C PHE A 468 -7.54 10.22 18.22
N TYR A 469 -6.54 9.34 17.99
CA TYR A 469 -6.18 8.32 18.98
C TYR A 469 -5.64 8.92 20.29
N LEU A 470 -4.88 10.01 20.23
CA LEU A 470 -4.45 10.75 21.41
C LEU A 470 -5.67 11.35 22.16
N ALA A 471 -6.65 11.89 21.44
CA ALA A 471 -7.89 12.37 22.04
C ALA A 471 -8.63 11.25 22.79
N CYS A 472 -8.79 10.08 22.15
CA CYS A 472 -9.41 8.90 22.78
C CYS A 472 -8.62 8.39 23.99
N MET A 473 -7.28 8.39 23.91
CA MET A 473 -6.42 8.02 25.04
C MET A 473 -6.65 8.92 26.25
N TYR A 474 -6.72 10.24 26.03
CA TYR A 474 -6.88 11.19 27.12
C TYR A 474 -8.34 11.36 27.61
N ALA A 475 -9.34 10.88 26.87
CA ALA A 475 -10.74 11.06 27.20
C ALA A 475 -11.12 10.56 28.61
N GLY A 476 -10.42 9.55 29.13
CA GLY A 476 -10.69 8.96 30.44
C GLY A 476 -9.92 9.58 31.62
N PHE A 477 -8.90 10.43 31.39
CA PHE A 477 -8.06 10.92 32.49
C PHE A 477 -7.52 12.36 32.38
N ASP A 478 -7.67 13.02 31.22
CA ASP A 478 -7.32 14.43 31.02
C ASP A 478 -8.19 15.04 29.91
N VAL A 479 -9.32 15.57 30.32
CA VAL A 479 -10.36 16.11 29.43
C VAL A 479 -9.81 17.26 28.56
N ASP A 480 -9.03 18.15 29.11
CA ASP A 480 -8.52 19.33 28.40
C ASP A 480 -7.55 18.90 27.29
N LYS A 481 -6.68 17.93 27.57
CA LYS A 481 -5.81 17.32 26.57
C LYS A 481 -6.62 16.57 25.49
N SER A 482 -7.66 15.84 25.90
CA SER A 482 -8.53 15.13 24.96
C SER A 482 -9.19 16.09 23.98
N ILE A 483 -9.80 17.17 24.47
CA ILE A 483 -10.41 18.23 23.64
C ILE A 483 -9.36 18.90 22.74
N SER A 484 -8.17 19.20 23.26
CA SER A 484 -7.08 19.80 22.49
C SER A 484 -6.62 18.90 21.35
N TYR A 485 -6.50 17.59 21.58
CA TYR A 485 -6.11 16.64 20.53
C TYR A 485 -7.24 16.41 19.53
N LEU A 486 -8.50 16.42 19.95
CA LEU A 486 -9.63 16.37 19.03
C LEU A 486 -9.65 17.62 18.12
N ASP A 487 -9.42 18.82 18.66
CA ASP A 487 -9.30 20.06 17.85
C ASP A 487 -8.18 19.93 16.82
N LYS A 488 -7.00 19.42 17.22
CA LYS A 488 -5.88 19.15 16.30
C LYS A 488 -6.23 18.13 15.21
N ALA A 489 -6.91 17.04 15.56
CA ALA A 489 -7.34 16.04 14.58
C ALA A 489 -8.26 16.66 13.52
N LEU A 490 -9.27 17.43 13.97
CA LEU A 490 -10.23 18.13 13.11
C LEU A 490 -9.54 19.23 12.28
N GLN A 491 -8.66 20.02 12.89
CA GLN A 491 -7.87 21.05 12.19
C GLN A 491 -7.03 20.47 11.05
N ASN A 492 -6.52 19.24 11.23
CA ASN A 492 -5.76 18.52 10.24
C ASN A 492 -6.62 17.65 9.30
N GLY A 493 -7.93 17.85 9.25
CA GLY A 493 -8.84 17.25 8.28
C GLY A 493 -9.36 15.86 8.65
N TYR A 494 -9.32 15.43 9.91
CA TYR A 494 -9.93 14.16 10.33
C TYR A 494 -11.46 14.25 10.29
N GLY A 495 -12.08 13.72 9.23
CA GLY A 495 -13.51 13.84 8.94
C GLY A 495 -14.35 12.59 9.21
N ASP A 496 -13.88 11.63 10.02
CA ASP A 496 -14.64 10.42 10.36
C ASP A 496 -15.70 10.71 11.43
N TYR A 497 -16.84 11.27 11.00
CA TYR A 497 -17.94 11.62 11.89
C TYR A 497 -18.53 10.39 12.57
N TYR A 498 -18.58 9.25 11.91
CA TYR A 498 -19.07 8.00 12.48
C TYR A 498 -18.27 7.61 13.73
N ARG A 499 -16.94 7.54 13.64
CA ARG A 499 -16.08 7.22 14.79
C ARG A 499 -16.09 8.28 15.87
N ILE A 500 -16.18 9.55 15.49
CA ILE A 500 -16.22 10.63 16.47
C ILE A 500 -17.53 10.59 17.24
N HIS A 501 -18.66 10.38 16.58
CA HIS A 501 -19.99 10.67 17.16
C HIS A 501 -20.90 9.45 17.34
N VAL A 502 -20.83 8.42 16.49
CA VAL A 502 -21.76 7.28 16.49
C VAL A 502 -21.15 6.08 17.21
N ASP A 503 -19.94 5.71 16.90
CA ASP A 503 -19.27 4.51 17.44
C ASP A 503 -18.86 4.68 18.90
N CYS A 504 -19.88 4.67 19.78
CA CYS A 504 -19.72 4.95 21.21
C CYS A 504 -19.22 3.76 22.02
N TYR A 505 -19.51 2.55 21.55
CA TYR A 505 -19.23 1.30 22.26
C TYR A 505 -17.95 0.62 21.76
N SER A 506 -17.15 1.35 21.00
CA SER A 506 -15.83 0.93 20.57
C SER A 506 -14.80 1.13 21.69
N PRO A 507 -13.78 0.26 21.79
CA PRO A 507 -12.64 0.48 22.69
C PRO A 507 -11.91 1.80 22.40
N VAL A 508 -12.04 2.34 21.19
CA VAL A 508 -11.49 3.61 20.74
C VAL A 508 -12.64 4.64 20.66
N SER A 509 -12.93 5.30 21.76
CA SER A 509 -14.12 6.13 21.88
C SER A 509 -13.87 7.45 22.62
N LEU A 510 -14.60 8.49 22.21
CA LEU A 510 -14.68 9.80 22.88
C LEU A 510 -15.88 9.89 23.85
N LEU A 511 -16.53 8.77 24.17
CA LEU A 511 -17.71 8.73 25.05
C LEU A 511 -17.55 9.54 26.33
N PRO A 512 -16.39 9.50 27.04
CA PRO A 512 -16.24 10.25 28.30
C PRO A 512 -16.34 11.76 28.15
N ILE A 513 -16.10 12.35 26.99
CA ILE A 513 -16.11 13.81 26.78
C ILE A 513 -17.32 14.31 25.97
N ARG A 514 -18.16 13.41 25.44
CA ARG A 514 -19.27 13.78 24.53
C ARG A 514 -20.35 14.66 25.15
N HIS A 515 -20.52 14.62 26.46
CA HIS A 515 -21.48 15.43 27.20
C HIS A 515 -21.02 16.88 27.41
N LEU A 516 -19.79 17.22 27.07
CA LEU A 516 -19.20 18.55 27.28
C LEU A 516 -19.59 19.51 26.15
N SER A 517 -19.83 20.78 26.54
CA SER A 517 -20.09 21.84 25.54
C SER A 517 -18.93 22.04 24.57
N GLN A 518 -17.68 22.00 25.07
CA GLN A 518 -16.48 22.11 24.23
C GLN A 518 -16.45 21.08 23.12
N TYR A 519 -16.91 19.85 23.38
CA TYR A 519 -17.00 18.81 22.33
C TYR A 519 -18.02 19.22 21.25
N SER A 520 -19.20 19.66 21.64
CA SER A 520 -20.25 20.10 20.70
C SER A 520 -19.82 21.33 19.90
N ASP A 521 -19.12 22.28 20.53
CA ASP A 521 -18.58 23.47 19.89
C ASP A 521 -17.55 23.13 18.83
N LEU A 522 -16.66 22.15 19.09
CA LEU A 522 -15.71 21.65 18.10
C LEU A 522 -16.41 21.02 16.89
N LEU A 523 -17.39 20.16 17.10
CA LEU A 523 -18.12 19.55 15.99
C LEU A 523 -18.85 20.61 15.16
N TYR A 524 -19.40 21.64 15.77
CA TYR A 524 -20.03 22.75 15.06
C TYR A 524 -18.99 23.60 14.30
N LYS A 525 -17.85 23.92 14.92
CA LYS A 525 -16.73 24.65 14.30
C LYS A 525 -16.26 23.98 13.00
N TYR A 526 -16.14 22.66 13.03
CA TYR A 526 -15.62 21.87 11.91
C TYR A 526 -16.70 21.14 11.09
N ARG A 527 -17.97 21.57 11.17
CA ARG A 527 -19.09 20.89 10.50
C ARG A 527 -18.90 20.68 8.99
N ALA A 528 -18.13 21.54 8.33
CA ALA A 528 -17.83 21.40 6.90
C ALA A 528 -17.03 20.13 6.56
N LEU A 529 -16.18 19.62 7.49
CA LEU A 529 -15.49 18.34 7.34
C LEU A 529 -16.45 17.15 7.28
N PHE A 530 -17.66 17.31 7.79
CA PHE A 530 -18.68 16.28 7.85
C PHE A 530 -19.76 16.48 6.78
N GLY A 531 -19.57 17.45 5.88
CA GLY A 531 -20.55 17.77 4.85
C GLY A 531 -21.85 18.38 5.39
N LYS A 532 -21.81 19.04 6.57
CA LYS A 532 -22.96 19.63 7.29
C LYS A 532 -22.94 21.14 7.30
#